data_02c307ccf2ce4f38b9cf52e01acb7ca9
#
_entry.id   02c307ccf2ce4f38b9cf52e01acb7ca9
#
_cell.length_a   1.000
_cell.length_b   1.000
_cell.length_c   1.000
_cell.angle_alpha   90.00
_cell.angle_beta   90.00
_cell.angle_gamma   90.00
#
_symmetry.space_group_name_H-M   'P 1'
#
loop_
_entity.id
_entity.type
_entity.pdbx_description
1 polymer ?
#
loop_
_entity_poly.entity_id
_entity_poly.type
_entity_poly.pdbx_seq_one_letter_code
_entity_poly.pdbx_strand_id
1 'polypeptide(L)'
;GLNKGGVTNAEGHFTIEQVPPGIYRLQATAIGYKSVTTPEYILSTKDLNISIEMEENLTELAGVTVTASPFRRDLESPVSLRIIGLQEIEKSPGANRDISRIVQSYPGVAFSPIGYRNDLIVRGGSPSENRFYLDGVEIPNINHFSTQGASGGPVGILNADLIREVNFYTGAFPTDRGNALSSVLDFKLRDGDMEHNSLKATLGASEVSLASNGHIGKKTSYLVYVNLICNSCLICSTSLSCRLSPMRNSN
;
A
#
# COMPACT_ATOMS: atom_id res chain seq x y z
N GLY A 1 -7.69 11.55 15.75
CA GLY A 1 -6.34 11.71 15.23
C GLY A 1 -5.51 12.54 16.18
N LEU A 2 -4.23 12.23 16.29
CA LEU A 2 -3.29 13.01 17.10
C LEU A 2 -3.02 14.33 16.35
N ASN A 3 -3.32 15.46 16.96
CA ASN A 3 -3.04 16.77 16.36
C ASN A 3 -1.70 17.29 16.91
N LYS A 4 -0.59 16.69 16.44
CA LYS A 4 0.77 17.12 16.71
C LYS A 4 1.44 17.59 15.43
N GLY A 5 2.26 18.61 15.50
CA GLY A 5 2.98 19.18 14.37
C GLY A 5 4.32 19.75 14.80
N GLY A 6 5.17 20.03 13.82
CA GLY A 6 6.45 20.70 13.98
C GLY A 6 6.66 21.70 12.85
N VAL A 7 7.57 22.63 13.05
CA VAL A 7 8.00 23.60 12.05
C VAL A 7 9.42 23.26 11.63
N THR A 8 9.71 23.36 10.34
CA THR A 8 11.07 23.15 9.82
C THR A 8 11.99 24.32 10.17
N ASN A 9 13.26 24.00 10.40
CA ASN A 9 14.33 25.01 10.48
C ASN A 9 14.71 25.54 9.08
N ALA A 10 15.73 26.40 9.01
CA ALA A 10 16.18 27.00 7.75
C ALA A 10 16.75 25.97 6.75
N GLU A 11 17.25 24.86 7.25
CA GLU A 11 17.81 23.74 6.48
C GLU A 11 16.73 22.70 6.07
N GLY A 12 15.46 22.92 6.45
CA GLY A 12 14.36 22.04 6.12
C GLY A 12 14.18 20.85 7.07
N HIS A 13 14.94 20.78 8.17
CA HIS A 13 14.78 19.71 9.16
C HIS A 13 13.64 20.01 10.15
N PHE A 14 12.87 19.01 10.49
CA PHE A 14 11.83 19.08 11.51
C PHE A 14 11.92 17.88 12.46
N THR A 15 11.45 18.08 13.68
CA THR A 15 11.34 17.01 14.67
C THR A 15 9.98 17.09 15.35
N ILE A 16 9.31 15.97 15.47
CA ILE A 16 8.05 15.85 16.21
C ILE A 16 8.29 14.85 17.34
N GLU A 17 8.38 15.37 18.56
CA GLU A 17 8.69 14.56 19.73
C GLU A 17 7.45 14.01 20.42
N GLN A 18 7.65 12.94 21.23
CA GLN A 18 6.63 12.33 22.08
C GLN A 18 5.38 11.87 21.31
N VAL A 19 5.58 11.29 20.13
CA VAL A 19 4.50 10.66 19.38
C VAL A 19 4.38 9.21 19.87
N PRO A 20 3.20 8.79 20.37
CA PRO A 20 3.04 7.41 20.82
C PRO A 20 3.15 6.43 19.66
N PRO A 21 3.55 5.17 19.90
CA PRO A 21 3.57 4.16 18.85
C PRO A 21 2.20 4.03 18.16
N GLY A 22 2.21 3.95 16.83
CA GLY A 22 0.98 3.88 16.04
C GLY A 22 1.23 4.07 14.55
N ILE A 23 0.16 4.17 13.79
CA ILE A 23 0.19 4.44 12.36
C ILE A 23 -0.21 5.89 12.15
N TYR A 24 0.66 6.64 11.47
CA TYR A 24 0.49 8.07 11.25
C TYR A 24 0.67 8.47 9.80
N ARG A 25 -0.02 9.53 9.43
CA ARG A 25 0.13 10.21 8.15
C ARG A 25 0.52 11.65 8.44
N LEU A 26 1.50 12.15 7.71
CA LEU A 26 1.97 13.54 7.85
C LEU A 26 1.43 14.37 6.70
N GLN A 27 1.11 15.62 7.01
CA GLN A 27 0.81 16.62 6.01
C GLN A 27 1.83 17.74 6.12
N ALA A 28 2.56 17.98 5.04
CA ALA A 28 3.50 19.08 4.91
C ALA A 28 2.87 20.22 4.12
N THR A 29 3.00 21.44 4.63
CA THR A 29 2.53 22.67 3.97
C THR A 29 3.60 23.75 4.07
N ALA A 30 3.90 24.41 2.97
CA ALA A 30 4.79 25.56 2.93
C ALA A 30 4.28 26.61 1.95
N ILE A 31 4.62 27.87 2.19
CA ILE A 31 4.25 28.98 1.30
C ILE A 31 5.03 28.82 0.00
N GLY A 32 4.33 28.86 -1.14
CA GLY A 32 4.95 28.66 -2.47
C GLY A 32 5.11 27.21 -2.90
N TYR A 33 4.64 26.25 -2.10
CA TYR A 33 4.67 24.82 -2.42
C TYR A 33 3.29 24.20 -2.39
N LYS A 34 3.09 23.16 -3.18
CA LYS A 34 1.89 22.32 -3.09
C LYS A 34 1.89 21.54 -1.77
N SER A 35 0.76 21.50 -1.07
CA SER A 35 0.68 20.69 0.14
C SER A 35 0.80 19.20 -0.19
N VAL A 36 1.67 18.48 0.53
CA VAL A 36 1.92 17.06 0.35
C VAL A 36 1.39 16.30 1.56
N THR A 37 0.65 15.25 1.31
CA THR A 37 0.23 14.29 2.35
C THR A 37 1.00 13.00 2.12
N THR A 38 1.73 12.56 3.14
CA THR A 38 2.52 11.33 3.04
C THR A 38 1.66 10.08 3.11
N PRO A 39 2.17 8.94 2.64
CA PRO A 39 1.61 7.63 2.99
C PRO A 39 1.56 7.40 4.50
N GLU A 40 0.94 6.32 4.91
CA GLU A 40 0.92 5.91 6.31
C GLU A 40 2.28 5.31 6.72
N TYR A 41 2.79 5.77 7.86
CA TYR A 41 4.00 5.26 8.47
C TYR A 41 3.69 4.60 9.81
N ILE A 42 4.35 3.48 10.07
CA ILE A 42 4.27 2.77 11.35
C ILE A 42 5.38 3.30 12.26
N LEU A 43 4.99 4.03 13.29
CA LEU A 43 5.90 4.43 14.34
C LEU A 43 5.88 3.35 15.44
N SER A 44 7.03 2.74 15.67
CA SER A 44 7.27 1.80 16.77
C SER A 44 7.99 2.51 17.94
N THR A 45 8.79 1.81 18.70
CA THR A 45 9.63 2.35 19.77
C THR A 45 10.93 3.00 19.28
N LYS A 46 11.20 2.97 17.98
CA LYS A 46 12.39 3.58 17.38
C LYS A 46 12.01 4.87 16.66
N ASP A 47 12.98 5.78 16.58
CA ASP A 47 12.84 7.01 15.80
C ASP A 47 12.65 6.69 14.32
N LEU A 48 11.84 7.49 13.66
CA LEU A 48 11.51 7.35 12.24
C LEU A 48 11.96 8.61 11.51
N ASN A 49 12.90 8.46 10.58
CA ASN A 49 13.33 9.55 9.71
C ASN A 49 12.57 9.49 8.39
N ILE A 50 12.00 10.63 8.01
CA ILE A 50 11.15 10.76 6.83
C ILE A 50 11.63 11.94 6.03
N SER A 51 11.81 11.76 4.73
CA SER A 51 12.03 12.83 3.77
C SER A 51 10.75 13.12 3.00
N ILE A 52 10.36 14.39 2.95
CA ILE A 52 9.16 14.83 2.23
C ILE A 52 9.60 15.81 1.14
N GLU A 53 9.45 15.40 -0.11
CA GLU A 53 9.71 16.24 -1.26
C GLU A 53 8.46 17.06 -1.57
N MET A 54 8.61 18.38 -1.75
CA MET A 54 7.52 19.29 -2.07
C MET A 54 7.75 19.93 -3.44
N GLU A 55 6.71 20.00 -4.26
CA GLU A 55 6.74 20.69 -5.55
C GLU A 55 6.42 22.16 -5.39
N GLU A 56 7.16 23.04 -6.08
CA GLU A 56 6.87 24.47 -6.12
C GLU A 56 5.51 24.73 -6.78
N ASN A 57 4.76 25.62 -6.16
CA ASN A 57 3.49 26.09 -6.72
C ASN A 57 3.68 27.50 -7.28
N LEU A 58 3.91 27.60 -8.57
CA LEU A 58 4.11 28.85 -9.29
C LEU A 58 2.83 29.68 -9.49
N THR A 59 1.73 29.33 -8.84
CA THR A 59 0.48 30.08 -8.96
C THR A 59 0.52 31.32 -8.07
N GLU A 60 0.42 32.48 -8.70
CA GLU A 60 0.37 33.79 -8.04
C GLU A 60 -0.65 33.85 -6.90
N LEU A 61 -0.22 34.52 -5.81
CA LEU A 61 -0.96 34.76 -4.58
C LEU A 61 -2.28 35.55 -4.80
N ALA A 62 -3.34 34.87 -5.13
CA ALA A 62 -4.67 35.33 -4.75
C ALA A 62 -4.96 34.72 -3.38
N GLY A 63 -5.15 35.58 -2.36
CA GLY A 63 -5.30 35.15 -0.96
C GLY A 63 -6.39 34.11 -0.78
N VAL A 64 -5.99 32.87 -0.63
CA VAL A 64 -6.89 31.75 -0.36
C VAL A 64 -6.63 31.28 1.06
N THR A 65 -7.65 31.45 1.90
CA THR A 65 -7.71 30.81 3.21
C THR A 65 -7.77 29.30 2.99
N VAL A 66 -6.67 28.61 3.16
CA VAL A 66 -6.61 27.15 3.00
C VAL A 66 -7.22 26.51 4.23
N THR A 67 -8.50 26.16 4.14
CA THR A 67 -9.07 25.20 5.07
C THR A 67 -8.58 23.82 4.64
N ALA A 68 -7.61 23.28 5.36
CA ALA A 68 -7.10 21.93 5.09
C ALA A 68 -8.20 20.90 5.35
N SER A 69 -8.83 20.44 4.29
CA SER A 69 -9.70 19.27 4.37
C SER A 69 -8.81 18.03 4.40
N PRO A 70 -8.90 17.16 5.42
CA PRO A 70 -8.16 15.90 5.47
C PRO A 70 -8.54 14.92 4.35
N PHE A 71 -9.55 15.28 3.54
CA PHE A 71 -10.05 14.52 2.40
C PHE A 71 -9.80 15.22 1.07
N ARG A 72 -8.71 15.98 0.94
CA ARG A 72 -8.39 16.57 -0.36
C ARG A 72 -8.03 15.44 -1.33
N ARG A 73 -8.96 15.13 -2.21
CA ARG A 73 -8.69 14.27 -3.37
C ARG A 73 -7.74 15.04 -4.29
N ASP A 74 -6.71 14.38 -4.77
CA ASP A 74 -5.93 14.92 -5.88
C ASP A 74 -6.87 15.23 -7.03
N LEU A 75 -6.66 16.37 -7.71
CA LEU A 75 -7.49 16.79 -8.83
C LEU A 75 -7.54 15.75 -9.97
N GLU A 76 -6.53 14.89 -10.04
CA GLU A 76 -6.45 13.76 -10.98
C GLU A 76 -7.06 12.47 -10.43
N SER A 77 -7.52 12.47 -9.18
CA SER A 77 -8.11 11.27 -8.57
C SER A 77 -9.52 11.06 -9.08
N PRO A 78 -9.79 9.98 -9.82
CA PRO A 78 -11.14 9.67 -10.26
C PRO A 78 -12.06 9.47 -9.05
N VAL A 79 -13.31 9.83 -9.20
CA VAL A 79 -14.34 9.72 -8.12
C VAL A 79 -14.44 8.31 -7.55
N SER A 80 -14.04 7.32 -8.35
CA SER A 80 -14.10 5.90 -8.02
C SER A 80 -12.84 5.34 -7.35
N LEU A 81 -11.79 6.16 -7.14
CA LEU A 81 -10.58 5.74 -6.46
C LEU A 81 -10.81 5.60 -4.96
N ARG A 82 -10.39 4.47 -4.42
CA ARG A 82 -10.27 4.22 -2.98
C ARG A 82 -8.86 3.77 -2.65
N ILE A 83 -8.23 4.47 -1.72
CA ILE A 83 -6.88 4.13 -1.26
C ILE A 83 -7.03 3.30 0.01
N ILE A 84 -6.50 2.09 -0.01
CA ILE A 84 -6.45 1.17 1.11
C ILE A 84 -5.06 1.28 1.72
N GLY A 85 -4.97 1.89 2.90
CA GLY A 85 -3.71 2.09 3.60
C GLY A 85 -3.37 0.93 4.54
N LEU A 86 -2.15 0.96 5.09
CA LEU A 86 -1.64 -0.03 6.03
C LEU A 86 -2.56 -0.26 7.23
N GLN A 87 -3.13 0.83 7.78
CA GLN A 87 -4.01 0.75 8.94
C GLN A 87 -5.26 -0.08 8.66
N GLU A 88 -5.82 0.06 7.47
CA GLU A 88 -7.01 -0.67 7.05
C GLU A 88 -6.67 -2.14 6.80
N ILE A 89 -5.50 -2.41 6.21
CA ILE A 89 -5.00 -3.75 5.96
C ILE A 89 -4.76 -4.52 7.27
N GLU A 90 -4.13 -3.86 8.26
CA GLU A 90 -3.80 -4.52 9.54
C GLU A 90 -5.01 -4.72 10.45
N LYS A 91 -5.97 -3.78 10.43
CA LYS A 91 -7.13 -3.80 11.31
C LYS A 91 -8.35 -4.51 10.73
N SER A 92 -8.30 -4.94 9.46
CA SER A 92 -9.45 -5.57 8.81
C SER A 92 -9.74 -6.94 9.41
N PRO A 93 -10.88 -7.11 10.10
CA PRO A 93 -11.22 -8.37 10.76
C PRO A 93 -11.52 -9.46 9.72
N GLY A 94 -10.98 -10.65 9.93
CA GLY A 94 -11.28 -11.82 9.08
C GLY A 94 -10.58 -11.83 7.72
N ALA A 95 -9.85 -10.78 7.38
CA ALA A 95 -9.14 -10.71 6.10
C ALA A 95 -7.91 -11.63 6.05
N ASN A 96 -7.40 -12.07 7.20
CA ASN A 96 -6.20 -12.92 7.31
C ASN A 96 -5.04 -12.41 6.44
N ARG A 97 -4.88 -11.06 6.38
CA ARG A 97 -3.90 -10.36 5.56
C ARG A 97 -4.05 -10.57 4.04
N ASP A 98 -5.15 -11.14 3.59
CA ASP A 98 -5.47 -11.26 2.18
C ASP A 98 -6.20 -10.01 1.69
N ILE A 99 -5.56 -9.28 0.78
CA ILE A 99 -6.09 -8.03 0.23
C ILE A 99 -7.42 -8.25 -0.50
N SER A 100 -7.60 -9.40 -1.14
CA SER A 100 -8.86 -9.73 -1.83
C SER A 100 -10.04 -9.68 -0.85
N ARG A 101 -9.86 -10.20 0.36
CA ARG A 101 -10.91 -10.20 1.40
C ARG A 101 -11.18 -8.82 1.96
N ILE A 102 -10.15 -7.98 2.04
CA ILE A 102 -10.33 -6.58 2.45
C ILE A 102 -11.18 -5.85 1.41
N VAL A 103 -10.84 -6.00 0.14
CA VAL A 103 -11.58 -5.38 -0.97
C VAL A 103 -13.03 -5.87 -1.03
N GLN A 104 -13.30 -7.13 -0.70
CA GLN A 104 -14.65 -7.69 -0.64
C GLN A 104 -15.54 -7.02 0.42
N SER A 105 -14.98 -6.33 1.41
CA SER A 105 -15.76 -5.59 2.40
C SER A 105 -16.30 -4.25 1.91
N TYR A 106 -15.86 -3.79 0.72
CA TYR A 106 -16.27 -2.50 0.20
C TYR A 106 -17.61 -2.53 -0.53
N PRO A 107 -18.36 -1.41 -0.49
CA PRO A 107 -19.61 -1.29 -1.23
C PRO A 107 -19.40 -1.49 -2.74
N GLY A 108 -20.29 -2.27 -3.36
CA GLY A 108 -20.22 -2.59 -4.78
C GLY A 108 -19.28 -3.74 -5.13
N VAL A 109 -18.68 -4.39 -4.15
CA VAL A 109 -17.90 -5.62 -4.33
C VAL A 109 -18.67 -6.77 -3.74
N ALA A 110 -18.91 -7.80 -4.54
CA ALA A 110 -19.48 -9.06 -4.09
C ALA A 110 -18.37 -10.11 -3.97
N PHE A 111 -18.56 -11.04 -3.07
CA PHE A 111 -17.71 -12.22 -2.92
C PHE A 111 -18.28 -13.40 -3.70
N SER A 112 -17.40 -14.33 -4.05
CA SER A 112 -17.84 -15.58 -4.68
C SER A 112 -18.72 -16.39 -3.70
N PRO A 113 -19.83 -16.94 -4.15
CA PRO A 113 -20.64 -17.84 -3.31
C PRO A 113 -19.91 -19.14 -2.98
N ILE A 114 -18.82 -19.43 -3.67
CA ILE A 114 -17.99 -20.61 -3.45
C ILE A 114 -16.95 -20.28 -2.38
N GLY A 115 -17.13 -20.79 -1.16
CA GLY A 115 -16.40 -20.36 0.04
C GLY A 115 -14.88 -20.56 0.06
N TYR A 116 -14.31 -21.32 -0.89
CA TYR A 116 -12.86 -21.49 -1.03
C TYR A 116 -12.22 -20.55 -2.07
N ARG A 117 -13.01 -19.68 -2.70
CA ARG A 117 -12.53 -18.74 -3.73
C ARG A 117 -12.58 -17.30 -3.19
N ASN A 118 -11.54 -16.54 -3.47
CA ASN A 118 -11.47 -15.11 -3.15
C ASN A 118 -11.69 -14.24 -4.40
N ASP A 119 -12.62 -14.65 -5.26
CA ASP A 119 -12.97 -13.88 -6.45
C ASP A 119 -13.51 -12.49 -6.10
N LEU A 120 -13.08 -11.52 -6.86
CA LEU A 120 -13.58 -10.14 -6.78
C LEU A 120 -14.61 -9.91 -7.89
N ILE A 121 -15.85 -9.69 -7.49
CA ILE A 121 -16.97 -9.34 -8.37
C ILE A 121 -17.31 -7.89 -8.11
N VAL A 122 -16.81 -6.99 -8.94
CA VAL A 122 -16.99 -5.55 -8.76
C VAL A 122 -18.10 -5.07 -9.67
N ARG A 123 -19.13 -4.45 -9.09
CA ARG A 123 -20.30 -3.93 -9.81
C ARG A 123 -20.98 -4.93 -10.75
N GLY A 124 -20.98 -6.21 -10.37
CA GLY A 124 -21.57 -7.29 -11.16
C GLY A 124 -20.75 -7.77 -12.35
N GLY A 125 -19.52 -7.28 -12.53
CA GLY A 125 -18.60 -7.76 -13.57
C GLY A 125 -18.03 -9.14 -13.28
N SER A 126 -17.48 -9.78 -14.30
CA SER A 126 -16.81 -11.07 -14.16
C SER A 126 -15.50 -10.93 -13.38
N PRO A 127 -15.08 -11.92 -12.58
CA PRO A 127 -13.77 -11.93 -11.95
C PRO A 127 -12.61 -11.74 -12.90
N SER A 128 -12.71 -12.21 -14.14
CA SER A 128 -11.69 -12.06 -15.18
C SER A 128 -11.56 -10.64 -15.75
N GLU A 129 -12.52 -9.76 -15.46
CA GLU A 129 -12.53 -8.38 -15.93
C GLU A 129 -11.73 -7.42 -15.04
N ASN A 130 -11.27 -7.90 -13.91
CA ASN A 130 -10.40 -7.14 -13.02
C ASN A 130 -8.97 -7.16 -13.52
N ARG A 131 -8.23 -6.08 -13.31
CA ARG A 131 -6.79 -5.98 -13.60
C ARG A 131 -6.02 -5.66 -12.35
N PHE A 132 -4.86 -6.29 -12.24
CA PHE A 132 -3.99 -6.16 -11.08
C PHE A 132 -2.64 -5.64 -11.53
N TYR A 133 -2.13 -4.64 -10.82
CA TYR A 133 -0.84 -4.03 -11.07
C TYR A 133 0.00 -4.06 -9.80
N LEU A 134 1.28 -4.35 -9.94
CA LEU A 134 2.26 -4.30 -8.87
C LEU A 134 3.37 -3.32 -9.27
N ASP A 135 3.45 -2.17 -8.59
CA ASP A 135 4.35 -1.07 -8.95
C ASP A 135 4.28 -0.69 -10.45
N GLY A 136 3.07 -0.69 -11.01
CA GLY A 136 2.83 -0.35 -12.42
C GLY A 136 2.99 -1.49 -13.42
N VAL A 137 3.42 -2.67 -13.00
CA VAL A 137 3.51 -3.86 -13.84
C VAL A 137 2.25 -4.70 -13.68
N GLU A 138 1.60 -5.06 -14.80
CA GLU A 138 0.42 -5.92 -14.78
C GLU A 138 0.79 -7.34 -14.33
N ILE A 139 0.04 -7.86 -13.36
CA ILE A 139 0.17 -9.24 -12.88
C ILE A 139 -1.14 -10.00 -13.13
N PRO A 140 -1.08 -11.29 -13.51
CA PRO A 140 -2.28 -12.02 -13.93
C PRO A 140 -3.23 -12.33 -12.79
N ASN A 141 -2.70 -12.61 -11.60
CA ASN A 141 -3.47 -13.02 -10.42
C ASN A 141 -2.83 -12.49 -9.14
N ILE A 142 -3.64 -12.32 -8.12
CA ILE A 142 -3.21 -11.91 -6.77
C ILE A 142 -3.30 -13.04 -5.75
N ASN A 143 -3.87 -14.18 -6.13
CA ASN A 143 -4.04 -15.33 -5.26
C ASN A 143 -3.46 -16.59 -5.88
N HIS A 144 -2.90 -17.46 -5.04
CA HIS A 144 -2.47 -18.80 -5.42
C HIS A 144 -3.68 -19.71 -5.73
N PHE A 145 -3.44 -20.73 -6.53
CA PHE A 145 -4.44 -21.77 -6.88
C PHE A 145 -5.70 -21.20 -7.54
N SER A 146 -5.55 -20.10 -8.29
CA SER A 146 -6.65 -19.57 -9.10
C SER A 146 -6.97 -20.56 -10.25
N THR A 147 -8.26 -20.76 -10.49
CA THR A 147 -8.76 -21.56 -11.61
C THR A 147 -9.03 -20.69 -12.82
N GLN A 148 -9.15 -21.27 -13.99
CA GLN A 148 -9.48 -20.54 -15.22
C GLN A 148 -10.80 -19.76 -15.05
N GLY A 149 -10.80 -18.48 -15.45
CA GLY A 149 -11.94 -17.58 -15.31
C GLY A 149 -12.16 -17.01 -13.91
N ALA A 150 -11.27 -17.32 -12.96
CA ALA A 150 -11.27 -16.79 -11.61
C ALA A 150 -10.24 -15.66 -11.47
N SER A 151 -10.52 -14.67 -10.65
CA SER A 151 -9.53 -13.66 -10.25
C SER A 151 -8.81 -14.02 -8.94
N GLY A 152 -9.32 -14.99 -8.21
CA GLY A 152 -8.79 -15.34 -6.91
C GLY A 152 -8.89 -16.82 -6.55
N GLY A 153 -7.84 -17.32 -5.92
CA GLY A 153 -7.80 -18.60 -5.22
C GLY A 153 -7.91 -18.41 -3.70
N PRO A 154 -7.74 -19.48 -2.91
CA PRO A 154 -7.95 -19.43 -1.47
C PRO A 154 -6.91 -18.64 -0.69
N VAL A 155 -5.73 -18.40 -1.24
CA VAL A 155 -4.59 -17.79 -0.54
C VAL A 155 -3.94 -16.69 -1.38
N GLY A 156 -3.73 -15.53 -0.78
CA GLY A 156 -3.06 -14.39 -1.42
C GLY A 156 -1.58 -14.66 -1.74
N ILE A 157 -1.13 -14.22 -2.91
CA ILE A 157 0.29 -14.24 -3.31
C ILE A 157 1.03 -13.10 -2.63
N LEU A 158 0.37 -11.94 -2.58
CA LEU A 158 0.96 -10.72 -2.04
C LEU A 158 0.78 -10.67 -0.52
N ASN A 159 1.90 -10.59 0.19
CA ASN A 159 1.84 -10.39 1.63
C ASN A 159 1.56 -8.92 1.95
N ALA A 160 0.63 -8.70 2.87
CA ALA A 160 0.25 -7.37 3.35
C ALA A 160 1.44 -6.58 3.93
N ASP A 161 2.43 -7.25 4.52
CA ASP A 161 3.63 -6.60 5.08
C ASP A 161 4.52 -5.92 4.03
N LEU A 162 4.43 -6.35 2.76
CA LEU A 162 5.18 -5.77 1.64
C LEU A 162 4.48 -4.57 1.03
N ILE A 163 3.19 -4.41 1.28
CA ILE A 163 2.35 -3.43 0.62
C ILE A 163 2.35 -2.14 1.44
N ARG A 164 2.60 -1.01 0.78
CA ARG A 164 2.47 0.31 1.35
C ARG A 164 1.04 0.82 1.28
N GLU A 165 0.43 0.68 0.10
CA GLU A 165 -0.94 1.09 -0.17
C GLU A 165 -1.48 0.33 -1.38
N VAL A 166 -2.80 0.25 -1.49
CA VAL A 166 -3.50 -0.30 -2.64
C VAL A 166 -4.48 0.73 -3.17
N ASN A 167 -4.31 1.09 -4.44
CA ASN A 167 -5.23 1.96 -5.15
C ASN A 167 -6.30 1.11 -5.84
N PHE A 168 -7.51 1.17 -5.33
CA PHE A 168 -8.65 0.43 -5.84
C PHE A 168 -9.57 1.34 -6.66
N TYR A 169 -9.67 1.08 -7.95
CA TYR A 169 -10.53 1.78 -8.88
C TYR A 169 -11.73 0.90 -9.25
N THR A 170 -12.94 1.40 -9.01
CA THR A 170 -14.19 0.70 -9.35
C THR A 170 -14.85 1.21 -10.64
N GLY A 171 -14.20 2.09 -11.36
CA GLY A 171 -14.62 2.73 -12.61
C GLY A 171 -13.77 3.98 -12.85
N ALA A 172 -13.86 4.60 -14.01
CA ALA A 172 -13.03 5.75 -14.38
C ALA A 172 -11.53 5.45 -14.16
N PHE A 173 -11.02 4.49 -14.91
CA PHE A 173 -9.63 4.05 -14.78
C PHE A 173 -8.66 5.10 -15.32
N PRO A 174 -7.45 5.21 -14.75
CA PRO A 174 -6.38 6.02 -15.33
C PRO A 174 -6.06 5.58 -16.76
N THR A 175 -5.60 6.51 -17.59
CA THR A 175 -5.34 6.26 -19.03
C THR A 175 -4.22 5.25 -19.27
N ASP A 176 -3.34 5.07 -18.30
CA ASP A 176 -2.23 4.11 -18.32
C ASP A 176 -2.64 2.70 -17.84
N ARG A 177 -3.90 2.50 -17.45
CA ARG A 177 -4.47 1.24 -16.95
C ARG A 177 -5.53 0.73 -17.92
N GLY A 178 -5.08 0.19 -19.06
CA GLY A 178 -5.96 -0.34 -20.11
C GLY A 178 -6.56 -1.71 -19.80
N ASN A 179 -7.48 -2.17 -20.64
CA ASN A 179 -8.10 -3.51 -20.63
C ASN A 179 -8.85 -3.91 -19.36
N ALA A 180 -9.16 -2.98 -18.49
CA ALA A 180 -10.02 -3.20 -17.33
C ALA A 180 -11.47 -2.90 -17.68
N LEU A 181 -12.39 -3.80 -17.34
CA LEU A 181 -13.82 -3.61 -17.55
C LEU A 181 -14.56 -3.41 -16.23
N SER A 182 -14.11 -4.08 -15.17
CA SER A 182 -14.79 -4.08 -13.87
C SER A 182 -14.02 -3.27 -12.82
N SER A 183 -12.77 -3.62 -12.56
CA SER A 183 -11.93 -2.89 -11.60
C SER A 183 -10.45 -2.92 -11.93
N VAL A 184 -9.71 -1.99 -11.32
CA VAL A 184 -8.24 -2.00 -11.28
C VAL A 184 -7.78 -1.92 -9.84
N LEU A 185 -6.87 -2.82 -9.46
CA LEU A 185 -6.13 -2.78 -8.20
C LEU A 185 -4.66 -2.54 -8.51
N ASP A 186 -4.13 -1.42 -8.03
CA ASP A 186 -2.72 -1.05 -8.20
C ASP A 186 -2.04 -1.09 -6.83
N PHE A 187 -1.18 -2.08 -6.64
CA PHE A 187 -0.43 -2.34 -5.41
C PHE A 187 0.89 -1.59 -5.45
N LYS A 188 1.13 -0.80 -4.43
CA LYS A 188 2.39 -0.10 -4.22
C LYS A 188 3.18 -0.81 -3.12
N LEU A 189 4.37 -1.28 -3.45
CA LEU A 189 5.25 -1.93 -2.48
C LEU A 189 5.94 -0.89 -1.58
N ARG A 190 6.28 -1.34 -0.38
CA ARG A 190 7.13 -0.58 0.54
C ARG A 190 8.57 -0.63 0.08
N ASP A 191 9.29 0.44 0.35
CA ASP A 191 10.75 0.44 0.25
C ASP A 191 11.37 -0.12 1.54
N GLY A 192 12.59 -0.62 1.42
CA GLY A 192 13.35 -1.09 2.57
C GLY A 192 13.73 0.06 3.50
N ASP A 193 13.90 -0.25 4.79
CA ASP A 193 14.35 0.71 5.79
C ASP A 193 15.84 1.00 5.58
N MET A 194 16.17 2.29 5.51
CA MET A 194 17.55 2.77 5.29
C MET A 194 18.37 2.89 6.58
N GLU A 195 17.72 2.81 7.73
CA GLU A 195 18.37 3.07 9.01
C GLU A 195 18.49 1.82 9.88
N HIS A 196 17.47 0.97 9.80
CA HIS A 196 17.37 -0.18 10.68
C HIS A 196 17.19 -1.48 9.89
N ASN A 197 17.95 -2.48 10.27
CA ASN A 197 17.71 -3.85 9.84
C ASN A 197 16.66 -4.49 10.75
N SER A 198 15.62 -5.04 10.18
CA SER A 198 14.57 -5.75 10.90
C SER A 198 14.33 -7.13 10.31
N LEU A 199 14.04 -8.08 11.18
CA LEU A 199 13.67 -9.44 10.82
C LEU A 199 12.34 -9.76 11.48
N LYS A 200 11.35 -10.17 10.69
CA LYS A 200 10.04 -10.57 11.15
C LYS A 200 9.79 -12.01 10.73
N ALA A 201 9.54 -12.88 11.70
CA ALA A 201 9.10 -14.25 11.47
C ALA A 201 7.61 -14.35 11.84
N THR A 202 6.81 -14.97 10.99
CA THR A 202 5.39 -15.19 11.24
C THR A 202 5.10 -16.68 11.13
N LEU A 203 4.44 -17.21 12.16
CA LEU A 203 3.95 -18.59 12.18
C LEU A 203 2.42 -18.54 12.22
N GLY A 204 1.80 -19.00 11.15
CA GLY A 204 0.35 -19.12 11.03
C GLY A 204 -0.08 -20.58 10.92
N ALA A 205 -1.39 -20.84 10.95
CA ALA A 205 -1.92 -22.18 10.82
C ALA A 205 -1.66 -22.82 9.45
N SER A 206 -1.52 -22.00 8.40
CA SER A 206 -1.30 -22.44 7.02
C SER A 206 -0.06 -21.81 6.37
N GLU A 207 0.67 -20.98 7.09
CA GLU A 207 1.82 -20.26 6.52
C GLU A 207 2.96 -20.14 7.53
N VAL A 208 4.17 -20.22 7.01
CA VAL A 208 5.40 -19.83 7.71
C VAL A 208 6.09 -18.79 6.85
N SER A 209 6.30 -17.60 7.38
CA SER A 209 6.93 -16.54 6.61
C SER A 209 8.08 -15.88 7.35
N LEU A 210 9.05 -15.44 6.57
CA LEU A 210 10.23 -14.70 7.03
C LEU A 210 10.35 -13.44 6.17
N ALA A 211 10.34 -12.30 6.81
CA ALA A 211 10.57 -11.00 6.17
C ALA A 211 11.83 -10.36 6.74
N SER A 212 12.75 -9.97 5.88
CA SER A 212 13.92 -9.18 6.23
C SER A 212 13.87 -7.84 5.51
N ASN A 213 14.03 -6.79 6.27
CA ASN A 213 13.98 -5.42 5.81
C ASN A 213 15.21 -4.68 6.32
N GLY A 214 15.87 -3.92 5.46
CA GLY A 214 17.05 -3.17 5.85
C GLY A 214 17.79 -2.50 4.70
N HIS A 215 19.07 -2.21 4.92
CA HIS A 215 19.93 -1.54 3.94
C HIS A 215 21.22 -2.31 3.65
N ILE A 216 21.72 -2.13 2.44
CA ILE A 216 23.04 -2.62 2.00
C ILE A 216 23.90 -1.41 1.69
N GLY A 217 24.84 -1.09 2.59
CA GLY A 217 25.64 0.12 2.49
C GLY A 217 24.80 1.39 2.70
N LYS A 218 25.26 2.52 2.14
CA LYS A 218 24.63 3.84 2.35
C LYS A 218 23.63 4.25 1.26
N LYS A 219 23.49 3.45 0.20
CA LYS A 219 22.75 3.88 -1.02
C LYS A 219 21.65 2.92 -1.46
N THR A 220 21.48 1.79 -0.79
CA THR A 220 20.53 0.78 -1.26
C THR A 220 19.79 0.19 -0.07
N SER A 221 18.47 0.19 -0.12
CA SER A 221 17.63 -0.56 0.80
C SER A 221 17.18 -1.87 0.17
N TYR A 222 16.86 -2.84 1.01
CA TYR A 222 16.31 -4.11 0.57
C TYR A 222 15.10 -4.50 1.40
N LEU A 223 14.19 -5.21 0.75
CA LEU A 223 13.07 -5.88 1.38
C LEU A 223 12.97 -7.28 0.78
N VAL A 224 13.20 -8.29 1.60
CA VAL A 224 13.16 -9.70 1.19
C VAL A 224 12.09 -10.41 1.99
N TYR A 225 11.26 -11.15 1.30
CA TYR A 225 10.17 -11.90 1.89
C TYR A 225 10.15 -13.32 1.34
N VAL A 226 10.10 -14.29 2.24
CA VAL A 226 9.98 -15.72 1.92
C VAL A 226 8.75 -16.25 2.63
N ASN A 227 7.87 -16.88 1.88
CA ASN A 227 6.67 -17.50 2.41
C ASN A 227 6.59 -18.97 2.01
N LEU A 228 6.31 -19.81 2.98
CA LEU A 228 5.97 -21.21 2.80
C LEU A 228 4.50 -21.38 3.14
N ILE A 229 3.68 -21.60 2.12
CA ILE A 229 2.25 -21.84 2.29
C ILE A 229 2.01 -23.33 2.23
N CYS A 230 1.54 -23.89 3.33
CA CYS A 230 1.17 -25.29 3.42
C CYS A 230 -0.37 -25.39 3.44
N ASN A 231 -0.96 -25.72 2.31
CA ASN A 231 -2.40 -25.98 2.23
C ASN A 231 -2.62 -27.46 2.53
N SER A 232 -3.22 -27.78 3.67
CA SER A 232 -3.55 -29.12 4.20
C SER A 232 -3.36 -30.26 3.19
N CYS A 233 -2.34 -31.09 3.37
CA CYS A 233 -2.03 -32.28 2.58
C CYS A 233 -1.58 -32.01 1.12
N LEU A 234 -0.29 -31.93 0.90
CA LEU A 234 0.46 -32.24 -0.32
C LEU A 234 0.94 -31.10 -1.23
N ILE A 235 0.53 -29.86 -1.10
CA ILE A 235 1.07 -28.79 -1.96
C ILE A 235 1.69 -27.70 -1.08
N CYS A 236 3.03 -27.67 -1.04
CA CYS A 236 3.79 -26.59 -0.45
C CYS A 236 4.19 -25.62 -1.58
N SER A 237 3.75 -24.35 -1.51
CA SER A 237 4.17 -23.30 -2.43
C SER A 237 5.11 -22.35 -1.71
N THR A 238 6.26 -22.07 -2.32
CA THR A 238 7.21 -21.07 -1.85
C THR A 238 7.09 -19.82 -2.69
N SER A 239 6.92 -18.67 -2.09
CA SER A 239 7.08 -17.39 -2.78
C SER A 239 8.27 -16.62 -2.20
N LEU A 240 9.13 -16.12 -3.07
CA LEU A 240 10.24 -15.26 -2.72
C LEU A 240 10.02 -13.91 -3.40
N SER A 241 9.93 -12.85 -2.61
CA SER A 241 9.91 -11.49 -3.11
C SER A 241 11.13 -10.74 -2.60
N CYS A 242 11.85 -10.09 -3.51
CA CYS A 242 13.00 -9.26 -3.19
C CYS A 242 12.84 -7.92 -3.91
N ARG A 243 12.96 -6.83 -3.16
CA ARG A 243 12.99 -5.48 -3.70
C ARG A 243 14.29 -4.81 -3.28
N LEU A 244 15.02 -4.30 -4.26
CA LEU A 244 16.18 -3.45 -4.07
C LEU A 244 15.80 -2.04 -4.55
N SER A 245 15.82 -1.08 -3.65
CA SER A 245 15.51 0.30 -3.96
C SER A 245 16.79 1.14 -3.88
N PRO A 246 17.23 1.76 -4.99
CA PRO A 246 18.33 2.71 -4.95
C PRO A 246 17.91 3.97 -4.20
N MET A 247 18.84 4.60 -3.47
CA MET A 247 18.60 5.94 -2.97
C MET A 247 18.36 6.89 -4.14
N ARG A 248 17.25 7.61 -4.11
CA ARG A 248 17.13 8.81 -4.92
C ARG A 248 18.17 9.82 -4.41
N ASN A 249 19.09 10.22 -5.27
CA ASN A 249 19.97 11.34 -4.96
C ASN A 249 19.07 12.57 -4.83
N SER A 250 18.95 13.09 -3.61
CA SER A 250 18.54 14.47 -3.39
C SER A 250 19.71 15.34 -3.83
N ASN A 251 19.65 15.88 -5.03
CA ASN A 251 20.46 17.05 -5.40
C ASN A 251 19.80 18.29 -4.85
#